data_de4e1b1a2c9cb33a86c32181f1ba30ff
#
_entry.id   de4e1b1a2c9cb33a86c32181f1ba30ff
#
_cell.length_a   1.000
_cell.length_b   1.000
_cell.length_c   1.000
_cell.angle_alpha   90.00
_cell.angle_beta   90.00
_cell.angle_gamma   90.00
#
_symmetry.space_group_name_H-M   'P 1'
#
loop_
_entity.id
_entity.type
_entity.pdbx_description
1 polymer ?
#
loop_
_entity_poly.entity_id
_entity_poly.type
_entity_poly.pdbx_seq_one_letter_code
_entity_poly.pdbx_strand_id
1 'polypeptide(L)'
;MGTLTHLHIRPIESEEERLQVYEEAEKDGDRHPLMATHVVKKDNDIVGAFCLFSPTVYWWMHTKKVRGRDSYSVFQAMDALLANEGVHEFVLPCEPESPYFSLLSKKLSYHPGTEGGDWRLFINEG
;
A
#
# COMPACT_ATOMS: atom_id res chain seq x y z
N MET A 1 -22.66 -5.83 -2.67
CA MET A 1 -22.18 -5.92 -2.08
C MET A 1 -21.10 -6.61 -1.80
N GLY A 2 -20.67 -7.21 -1.27
CA GLY A 2 -19.59 -8.08 -1.01
C GLY A 2 -18.32 -7.87 -1.81
N THR A 3 -18.22 -6.75 -2.44
CA THR A 3 -17.07 -6.51 -3.30
C THR A 3 -15.76 -6.48 -2.55
N LEU A 4 -15.80 -6.11 -1.27
CA LEU A 4 -14.58 -6.03 -0.49
C LEU A 4 -13.91 -7.38 -0.29
N THR A 5 -14.67 -8.46 -0.42
CA THR A 5 -14.12 -9.79 -0.23
C THR A 5 -13.16 -10.19 -1.32
N HIS A 6 -13.20 -9.50 -2.46
CA HIS A 6 -12.32 -9.83 -3.57
C HIS A 6 -10.93 -9.19 -3.46
N LEU A 7 -10.77 -8.28 -2.49
CA LEU A 7 -9.55 -7.53 -2.34
C LEU A 7 -8.84 -8.00 -1.08
N HIS A 8 -7.60 -8.42 -1.21
CA HIS A 8 -6.86 -8.88 -0.03
C HIS A 8 -5.36 -8.65 -0.19
N ILE A 9 -4.68 -8.61 0.94
CA ILE A 9 -3.23 -8.50 1.02
C ILE A 9 -2.71 -9.80 1.63
N ARG A 10 -1.72 -10.38 1.02
CA ARG A 10 -1.08 -11.56 1.58
C ARG A 10 0.41 -11.57 1.29
N PRO A 11 1.20 -12.34 2.04
CA PRO A 11 2.62 -12.47 1.74
C PRO A 11 2.85 -13.03 0.35
N ILE A 12 3.93 -12.58 -0.27
CA ILE A 12 4.36 -13.13 -1.55
C ILE A 12 4.90 -14.53 -1.29
N GLU A 13 4.46 -15.49 -2.09
CA GLU A 13 4.73 -16.90 -1.83
C GLU A 13 5.86 -17.48 -2.66
N SER A 14 6.29 -16.80 -3.71
CA SER A 14 7.33 -17.33 -4.58
C SER A 14 8.06 -16.22 -5.31
N GLU A 15 9.24 -16.54 -5.85
CA GLU A 15 9.97 -15.60 -6.69
C GLU A 15 9.22 -15.30 -7.97
N GLU A 16 8.54 -16.31 -8.51
CA GLU A 16 7.74 -16.11 -9.70
C GLU A 16 6.67 -15.05 -9.48
N GLU A 17 5.99 -15.13 -8.34
CA GLU A 17 4.98 -14.14 -8.00
C GLU A 17 5.60 -12.76 -7.80
N ARG A 18 6.78 -12.69 -7.18
CA ARG A 18 7.47 -11.42 -6.99
C ARG A 18 7.79 -10.78 -8.34
N LEU A 19 8.23 -11.57 -9.30
CA LEU A 19 8.52 -11.06 -10.63
C LEU A 19 7.25 -10.57 -11.32
N GLN A 20 6.14 -11.26 -11.13
CA GLN A 20 4.85 -10.81 -11.67
C GLN A 20 4.44 -9.47 -11.10
N VAL A 21 4.68 -9.27 -9.79
CA VAL A 21 4.40 -7.99 -9.15
C VAL A 21 5.21 -6.87 -9.80
N TYR A 22 6.51 -7.11 -10.00
CA TYR A 22 7.37 -6.11 -10.59
C TYR A 22 6.95 -5.78 -12.02
N GLU A 23 6.56 -6.79 -12.79
CA GLU A 23 6.10 -6.59 -14.16
C GLU A 23 4.84 -5.74 -14.20
N GLU A 24 3.90 -6.02 -13.31
CA GLU A 24 2.66 -5.25 -13.28
C GLU A 24 2.90 -3.82 -12.84
N ALA A 25 3.77 -3.63 -11.87
CA ALA A 25 4.12 -2.28 -11.41
C ALA A 25 4.79 -1.49 -12.53
N GLU A 26 5.69 -2.13 -13.26
CA GLU A 26 6.39 -1.48 -14.36
C GLU A 26 5.42 -1.07 -15.47
N LYS A 27 4.47 -1.92 -15.79
CA LYS A 27 3.45 -1.59 -16.77
C LYS A 27 2.61 -0.38 -16.33
N ASP A 28 2.44 -0.22 -15.03
CA ASP A 28 1.66 0.88 -14.48
C ASP A 28 2.51 2.14 -14.30
N GLY A 29 3.78 2.08 -14.66
CA GLY A 29 4.65 3.24 -14.64
C GLY A 29 5.46 3.43 -13.37
N ASP A 30 5.43 2.47 -12.48
CA ASP A 30 6.20 2.54 -11.25
C ASP A 30 7.65 2.15 -11.55
N ARG A 31 8.57 3.04 -11.29
CA ARG A 31 9.98 2.83 -11.60
C ARG A 31 10.85 2.59 -10.38
N HIS A 32 10.27 2.64 -9.20
CA HIS A 32 11.05 2.50 -7.98
C HIS A 32 11.31 1.04 -7.70
N PRO A 33 12.53 0.70 -7.27
CA PRO A 33 12.79 -0.66 -6.82
C PRO A 33 11.85 -0.97 -5.65
N LEU A 34 11.17 -2.08 -5.75
CA LEU A 34 10.21 -2.44 -4.73
C LEU A 34 10.57 -3.81 -4.17
N MET A 35 11.08 -3.81 -2.94
CA MET A 35 11.38 -5.05 -2.24
C MET A 35 10.08 -5.56 -1.61
N ALA A 36 9.15 -5.95 -2.44
CA ALA A 36 7.82 -6.31 -1.98
C ALA A 36 7.83 -7.55 -1.11
N THR A 37 7.16 -7.45 0.03
CA THR A 37 6.94 -8.59 0.92
C THR A 37 5.53 -9.11 0.80
N HIS A 38 4.60 -8.24 0.42
CA HIS A 38 3.18 -8.55 0.33
C HIS A 38 2.61 -8.08 -0.99
N VAL A 39 1.64 -8.82 -1.49
CA VAL A 39 0.95 -8.49 -2.74
C VAL A 39 -0.50 -8.18 -2.44
N VAL A 40 -1.05 -7.23 -3.19
CA VAL A 40 -2.47 -6.90 -3.14
C VAL A 40 -3.13 -7.53 -4.35
N LYS A 41 -4.14 -8.35 -4.09
CA LYS A 41 -4.88 -9.03 -5.16
C LYS A 41 -6.32 -8.55 -5.16
N LYS A 42 -6.85 -8.32 -6.35
CA LYS A 42 -8.27 -8.07 -6.53
C LYS A 42 -8.76 -9.18 -7.45
N ASP A 43 -9.50 -10.11 -6.89
CA ASP A 43 -9.79 -11.39 -7.53
C ASP A 43 -8.44 -12.08 -7.83
N ASN A 44 -8.13 -12.36 -9.07
CA ASN A 44 -6.86 -12.98 -9.43
C ASN A 44 -5.84 -12.00 -9.96
N ASP A 45 -6.20 -10.72 -10.01
CA ASP A 45 -5.30 -9.71 -10.56
C ASP A 45 -4.40 -9.13 -9.49
N ILE A 46 -3.14 -8.93 -9.83
CA ILE A 46 -2.20 -8.21 -8.99
C ILE A 46 -2.47 -6.72 -9.20
N VAL A 47 -2.85 -6.02 -8.14
CA VAL A 47 -3.21 -4.61 -8.24
C VAL A 47 -2.38 -3.72 -7.33
N GLY A 48 -1.48 -4.28 -6.55
CA GLY A 48 -0.62 -3.49 -5.70
C GLY A 48 0.37 -4.35 -4.95
N ALA A 49 1.24 -3.69 -4.20
CA ALA A 49 2.24 -4.36 -3.40
C ALA A 49 2.75 -3.44 -2.31
N PHE A 50 3.24 -4.04 -1.24
CA PHE A 50 3.84 -3.34 -0.12
C PHE A 50 5.13 -4.00 0.30
N CYS A 51 6.08 -3.19 0.75
CA CYS A 51 7.25 -3.66 1.47
C CYS A 51 6.99 -3.38 2.96
N LEU A 52 6.48 -4.35 3.67
CA LEU A 52 6.15 -4.18 5.09
C LEU A 52 7.37 -4.49 5.95
N PHE A 53 7.28 -4.10 7.21
CA PHE A 53 8.28 -4.42 8.21
C PHE A 53 9.63 -3.74 7.99
N SER A 54 9.62 -2.63 7.25
CA SER A 54 10.78 -1.77 7.14
C SER A 54 10.39 -0.39 7.65
N PRO A 55 11.35 0.44 8.09
CA PRO A 55 11.00 1.79 8.57
C PRO A 55 10.25 2.62 7.54
N THR A 56 10.55 2.40 6.27
CA THR A 56 9.81 3.02 5.18
C THR A 56 9.04 1.92 4.45
N VAL A 57 7.73 2.08 4.41
CA VAL A 57 6.87 1.11 3.74
C VAL A 57 6.74 1.54 2.28
N TYR A 58 7.53 0.95 1.42
CA TYR A 58 7.41 1.19 -0.01
C TYR A 58 6.21 0.43 -0.54
N TRP A 59 5.52 1.03 -1.51
CA TRP A 59 4.28 0.46 -2.00
C TRP A 59 3.99 0.91 -3.42
N TRP A 60 3.13 0.14 -4.07
CA TRP A 60 2.56 0.48 -5.36
C TRP A 60 1.11 0.06 -5.38
N MET A 61 0.27 0.88 -6.00
CA MET A 61 -1.14 0.57 -6.16
C MET A 61 -1.57 0.98 -7.57
N HIS A 62 -2.27 0.08 -8.26
CA HIS A 62 -2.72 0.34 -9.62
C HIS A 62 -3.89 1.33 -9.56
N THR A 63 -3.65 2.57 -9.99
CA THR A 63 -4.59 3.66 -9.76
C THR A 63 -5.91 3.48 -10.49
N LYS A 64 -5.93 2.71 -11.57
CA LYS A 64 -7.17 2.48 -12.31
C LYS A 64 -8.00 1.36 -11.74
N LYS A 65 -7.38 0.43 -11.04
CA LYS A 65 -8.07 -0.76 -10.52
C LYS A 65 -8.40 -0.67 -9.04
N VAL A 66 -7.67 0.15 -8.30
CA VAL A 66 -7.89 0.33 -6.87
C VAL A 66 -8.23 1.79 -6.62
N ARG A 67 -9.50 2.08 -6.42
CA ARG A 67 -9.98 3.44 -6.24
C ARG A 67 -11.07 3.48 -5.19
N GLY A 68 -11.30 4.66 -4.63
CA GLY A 68 -12.39 4.91 -3.72
C GLY A 68 -12.36 3.99 -2.50
N ARG A 69 -13.46 3.31 -2.30
CA ARG A 69 -13.62 2.43 -1.13
C ARG A 69 -12.58 1.32 -1.11
N ASP A 70 -12.21 0.80 -2.29
CA ASP A 70 -11.20 -0.26 -2.36
C ASP A 70 -9.87 0.22 -1.82
N SER A 71 -9.46 1.43 -2.16
CA SER A 71 -8.17 1.94 -1.68
C SER A 71 -8.20 2.12 -0.17
N TYR A 72 -9.31 2.61 0.38
CA TYR A 72 -9.45 2.72 1.82
C TYR A 72 -9.29 1.36 2.50
N SER A 73 -9.94 0.35 1.95
CA SER A 73 -9.87 -1.00 2.51
C SER A 73 -8.46 -1.59 2.46
N VAL A 74 -7.74 -1.34 1.38
CA VAL A 74 -6.37 -1.86 1.25
C VAL A 74 -5.46 -1.24 2.31
N PHE A 75 -5.51 0.08 2.47
CA PHE A 75 -4.65 0.73 3.45
C PHE A 75 -5.03 0.35 4.88
N GLN A 76 -6.32 0.16 5.14
CA GLN A 76 -6.73 -0.34 6.45
C GLN A 76 -6.20 -1.74 6.72
N ALA A 77 -6.23 -2.60 5.71
CA ALA A 77 -5.72 -3.96 5.86
C ALA A 77 -4.21 -3.94 6.08
N MET A 78 -3.49 -3.05 5.41
CA MET A 78 -2.07 -2.88 5.63
C MET A 78 -1.79 -2.45 7.07
N ASP A 79 -2.53 -1.47 7.55
CA ASP A 79 -2.38 -1.00 8.93
C ASP A 79 -2.60 -2.13 9.92
N ALA A 80 -3.62 -2.95 9.68
CA ALA A 80 -3.93 -4.07 10.56
C ALA A 80 -2.81 -5.11 10.58
N LEU A 81 -2.22 -5.39 9.42
CA LEU A 81 -1.10 -6.32 9.36
C LEU A 81 0.09 -5.82 10.17
N LEU A 82 0.41 -4.53 10.02
CA LEU A 82 1.52 -3.94 10.74
C LEU A 82 1.25 -3.91 12.25
N ALA A 83 0.06 -3.48 12.64
CA ALA A 83 -0.30 -3.42 14.05
C ALA A 83 -0.26 -4.80 14.69
N ASN A 84 -0.68 -5.81 13.95
CA ASN A 84 -0.68 -7.18 14.45
C ASN A 84 0.74 -7.67 14.75
N GLU A 85 1.73 -7.11 14.07
CA GLU A 85 3.14 -7.43 14.31
C GLU A 85 3.81 -6.44 15.25
N GLY A 86 3.03 -5.56 15.88
CA GLY A 86 3.57 -4.61 16.83
C GLY A 86 4.16 -3.36 16.21
N VAL A 87 3.95 -3.14 14.93
CA VAL A 87 4.48 -1.95 14.25
C VAL A 87 3.42 -0.86 14.29
N HIS A 88 3.67 0.17 15.09
CA HIS A 88 2.71 1.25 15.29
C HIS A 88 3.17 2.58 14.70
N GLU A 89 4.39 2.65 14.21
CA GLU A 89 4.93 3.86 13.64
C GLU A 89 5.80 3.52 12.45
N PHE A 90 5.51 4.14 11.31
CA PHE A 90 6.27 3.89 10.10
C PHE A 90 6.07 5.05 9.14
N VAL A 91 6.93 5.14 8.14
CA VAL A 91 6.86 6.18 7.12
C VAL A 91 6.27 5.58 5.85
N LEU A 92 5.25 6.23 5.32
CA LEU A 92 4.60 5.81 4.08
C LEU A 92 4.79 6.92 3.06
N PRO A 93 5.68 6.73 2.07
CA PRO A 93 5.90 7.79 1.08
C PRO A 93 4.69 7.92 0.15
N CYS A 94 4.28 9.14 -0.12
CA CYS A 94 3.16 9.38 -1.02
C CYS A 94 3.31 10.78 -1.62
N GLU A 95 3.40 10.84 -2.93
CA GLU A 95 3.53 12.11 -3.63
C GLU A 95 2.24 12.91 -3.53
N PRO A 96 2.32 14.24 -3.44
CA PRO A 96 1.11 15.07 -3.36
C PRO A 96 0.16 14.89 -4.54
N GLU A 97 0.67 14.54 -5.71
CA GLU A 97 -0.15 14.33 -6.90
C GLU A 97 -0.83 12.97 -6.92
N SER A 98 -0.46 12.08 -6.03
CA SER A 98 -1.05 10.76 -5.98
C SER A 98 -2.54 10.83 -5.68
N PRO A 99 -3.37 10.04 -6.37
CA PRO A 99 -4.79 10.01 -6.05
C PRO A 99 -5.07 9.49 -4.64
N TYR A 100 -4.10 8.86 -4.00
CA TYR A 100 -4.27 8.34 -2.64
C TYR A 100 -3.88 9.34 -1.56
N PHE A 101 -3.24 10.44 -1.95
CA PHE A 101 -2.74 11.43 -0.99
C PHE A 101 -3.85 11.98 -0.10
N SER A 102 -4.97 12.37 -0.70
CA SER A 102 -6.09 12.92 0.05
C SER A 102 -6.68 11.90 1.01
N LEU A 103 -6.78 10.65 0.54
CA LEU A 103 -7.29 9.57 1.38
C LEU A 103 -6.41 9.37 2.62
N LEU A 104 -5.11 9.32 2.42
CA LEU A 104 -4.18 9.10 3.52
C LEU A 104 -4.21 10.25 4.52
N SER A 105 -4.25 11.47 4.03
CA SER A 105 -4.17 12.62 4.94
C SER A 105 -5.49 12.94 5.61
N LYS A 106 -6.63 12.63 4.99
CA LYS A 106 -7.92 13.04 5.52
C LYS A 106 -8.71 11.92 6.15
N LYS A 107 -8.60 10.72 5.63
CA LYS A 107 -9.45 9.63 6.09
C LYS A 107 -8.73 8.61 6.97
N LEU A 108 -7.44 8.47 6.79
CA LEU A 108 -6.66 7.48 7.53
C LEU A 108 -5.75 8.11 8.55
N SER A 109 -5.87 9.42 8.76
CA SER A 109 -5.18 10.12 9.83
C SER A 109 -3.67 10.01 9.79
N TYR A 110 -3.11 9.92 8.61
CA TYR A 110 -1.67 9.95 8.46
C TYR A 110 -1.19 11.40 8.60
N HIS A 111 -0.09 11.58 9.28
CA HIS A 111 0.46 12.89 9.53
C HIS A 111 1.62 13.17 8.59
N PRO A 112 1.80 14.42 8.15
CA PRO A 112 2.97 14.76 7.34
C PRO A 112 4.24 14.47 8.12
N GLY A 113 5.12 13.67 7.53
CA GLY A 113 6.36 13.31 8.19
C GLY A 113 7.46 14.33 8.01
N THR A 114 7.41 15.09 6.91
CA THR A 114 8.40 16.11 6.63
C THR A 114 7.75 17.28 5.95
N GLU A 115 8.43 18.40 6.03
CA GLU A 115 8.01 19.59 5.32
C GLU A 115 8.28 19.36 3.84
N GLY A 116 7.34 19.65 2.98
CA GLY A 116 7.47 19.41 1.58
C GLY A 116 6.58 18.30 1.07
N GLY A 117 6.07 17.49 1.99
CA GLY A 117 4.90 16.69 1.67
C GLY A 117 5.05 15.40 0.90
N ASP A 118 6.27 14.92 0.66
CA ASP A 118 6.41 13.65 -0.05
C ASP A 118 6.20 12.46 0.87
N TRP A 119 6.10 12.70 2.17
CA TRP A 119 6.08 11.63 3.16
C TRP A 119 4.91 11.77 4.09
N ARG A 120 4.43 10.64 4.56
CA ARG A 120 3.44 10.60 5.64
C ARG A 120 3.97 9.67 6.70
N LEU A 121 3.90 10.12 7.93
CA LEU A 121 4.25 9.30 9.08
C LEU A 121 2.94 8.82 9.69
N PHE A 122 2.75 7.53 9.70
CA PHE A 122 1.58 6.95 10.31
C PHE A 122 1.90 6.55 11.75
N ILE A 123 1.10 7.00 12.66
CA ILE A 123 1.23 6.64 14.07
C ILE A 123 -0.08 6.01 14.48
N ASN A 124 0.00 4.75 14.85
CA ASN A 124 -1.16 4.01 15.28
C ASN A 124 -1.10 3.91 16.79
N GLU A 125 -2.05 4.51 17.44
CA GLU A 125 -2.05 4.56 18.89
C GLU A 125 -2.93 3.50 19.54
N GLY A 126 -3.60 2.74 18.74
CA GLY A 126 -4.49 1.76 19.27
C GLY A 126 -4.25 0.42 18.77
#